data_8d475433d656a33434cfa3603346fc86
#
_entry.id   8d475433d656a33434cfa3603346fc86
#
_cell.length_a   1.000
_cell.length_b   1.000
_cell.length_c   1.000
_cell.angle_alpha   90.00
_cell.angle_beta   90.00
_cell.angle_gamma   90.00
#
_symmetry.space_group_name_H-M   'P 1'
#
loop_
_entity.id
_entity.type
_entity.pdbx_description
1 polymer ?
#
loop_
_entity_poly.entity_id
_entity_poly.type
_entity_poly.pdbx_seq_one_letter_code
_entity_poly.pdbx_strand_id
1 'polypeptide(L)'
;MRKFPKYFTFFIIANLFSMMIFAQEKTLKGVITDEVTGESVPAVSVTVKGTGEGTYTDEKGQFSLDMKGSLPATLIISSIGYQKQELTASNVFTFIKVSMVPQSTLGQEVVVSATRTPSSIMTSPVTIERISAADIRNSTAVSYYDMVGKLKGVDMVTSSLTFSTPSTRGFNSSGNLRLNQIVDGMDNQAPGLNFSVGSIIGISGLDVASIELLPGASSALYGPGGMNGALVINSKDPFKYQGFSFDMKTGIMNISNDDRLPSAYYDWSMRWAKKVSDKFAFKIGAQLIQEKDWVANNYQDYDRLGTTGK
;
A
#
# COMPACT_ATOMS: atom_id res chain seq x y z
N MET A 1 5.23 80.82 1.71
CA MET A 1 4.40 79.62 1.77
C MET A 1 3.89 79.30 0.36
N ARG A 2 4.52 78.23 -0.28
CA ARG A 2 4.12 77.81 -1.64
C ARG A 2 2.78 77.06 -1.54
N LYS A 3 1.71 77.56 -2.16
CA LYS A 3 0.43 76.84 -2.25
C LYS A 3 0.60 75.65 -3.17
N PHE A 4 0.54 74.43 -2.64
CA PHE A 4 0.47 73.19 -3.44
C PHE A 4 -0.81 73.25 -4.31
N PRO A 5 -0.73 72.98 -5.61
CA PRO A 5 -1.87 72.98 -6.47
C PRO A 5 -2.85 71.89 -6.10
N LYS A 6 -4.11 72.21 -5.82
CA LYS A 6 -5.19 71.30 -5.43
C LYS A 6 -5.39 70.14 -6.41
N TYR A 7 -4.94 70.24 -7.64
CA TYR A 7 -4.99 69.22 -8.68
C TYR A 7 -3.93 68.12 -8.50
N PHE A 8 -2.81 68.42 -7.82
CA PHE A 8 -1.76 67.42 -7.58
C PHE A 8 -2.19 66.37 -6.52
N THR A 9 -2.95 66.82 -5.52
CA THR A 9 -3.54 65.95 -4.49
C THR A 9 -4.62 65.03 -5.10
N PHE A 10 -5.44 65.57 -6.01
CA PHE A 10 -6.46 64.79 -6.72
C PHE A 10 -5.83 63.73 -7.64
N PHE A 11 -4.72 64.05 -8.30
CA PHE A 11 -4.00 63.13 -9.18
C PHE A 11 -3.35 61.96 -8.40
N ILE A 12 -2.83 62.23 -7.19
CA ILE A 12 -2.28 61.18 -6.30
C ILE A 12 -3.39 60.26 -5.78
N ILE A 13 -4.54 60.82 -5.39
CA ILE A 13 -5.70 60.04 -4.91
C ILE A 13 -6.27 59.16 -6.05
N ALA A 14 -6.36 59.70 -7.27
CA ALA A 14 -6.83 58.94 -8.44
C ALA A 14 -5.89 57.76 -8.82
N ASN A 15 -4.56 57.95 -8.69
CA ASN A 15 -3.58 56.85 -8.90
C ASN A 15 -3.60 55.82 -7.79
N LEU A 16 -3.85 56.19 -6.54
CA LEU A 16 -4.00 55.23 -5.44
C LEU A 16 -5.27 54.39 -5.58
N PHE A 17 -6.35 54.97 -6.16
CA PHE A 17 -7.61 54.24 -6.40
C PHE A 17 -7.49 53.23 -7.55
N SER A 18 -6.65 53.50 -8.56
CA SER A 18 -6.41 52.54 -9.66
C SER A 18 -5.54 51.34 -9.27
N MET A 19 -4.77 51.40 -8.18
CA MET A 19 -4.00 50.25 -7.67
C MET A 19 -4.85 49.23 -6.91
N MET A 20 -6.09 49.54 -6.50
CA MET A 20 -6.95 48.58 -5.79
C MET A 20 -7.75 47.63 -6.68
N ILE A 21 -7.62 47.70 -8.02
CA ILE A 21 -8.48 46.91 -8.95
C ILE A 21 -7.86 45.56 -9.38
N PHE A 22 -6.65 45.21 -8.96
CA PHE A 22 -5.95 44.07 -9.53
C PHE A 22 -5.87 42.81 -8.68
N ALA A 23 -6.66 42.66 -7.62
CA ALA A 23 -6.67 41.43 -6.82
C ALA A 23 -8.05 40.74 -6.88
N GLN A 24 -8.53 40.39 -8.07
CA GLN A 24 -9.57 39.37 -8.16
C GLN A 24 -8.88 38.00 -8.17
N GLU A 25 -8.79 37.35 -7.02
CA GLU A 25 -8.45 35.97 -6.91
C GLU A 25 -9.46 35.12 -7.69
N LYS A 26 -8.99 34.44 -8.71
CA LYS A 26 -9.81 33.54 -9.53
C LYS A 26 -9.93 32.19 -8.80
N THR A 27 -10.89 32.04 -7.93
CA THR A 27 -11.12 30.82 -7.17
C THR A 27 -12.23 30.00 -7.80
N LEU A 28 -11.92 28.78 -8.21
CA LEU A 28 -12.91 27.78 -8.63
C LEU A 28 -13.42 27.02 -7.41
N LYS A 29 -14.74 26.89 -7.29
CA LYS A 29 -15.38 26.15 -6.19
C LYS A 29 -16.30 25.08 -6.74
N GLY A 30 -16.40 23.97 -6.02
CA GLY A 30 -17.27 22.88 -6.41
C GLY A 30 -17.48 21.84 -5.32
N VAL A 31 -18.29 20.84 -5.64
CA VAL A 31 -18.56 19.68 -4.81
C VAL A 31 -18.42 18.41 -5.64
N ILE A 32 -17.87 17.39 -5.01
CA ILE A 32 -17.66 16.07 -5.63
C ILE A 32 -18.46 15.06 -4.82
N THR A 33 -19.31 14.30 -5.53
CA THR A 33 -20.16 13.26 -4.96
C THR A 33 -19.93 11.92 -5.66
N ASP A 34 -20.28 10.84 -5.00
CA ASP A 34 -20.35 9.50 -5.60
C ASP A 34 -21.60 9.39 -6.48
N GLU A 35 -21.48 8.87 -7.68
CA GLU A 35 -22.59 8.75 -8.63
C GLU A 35 -23.66 7.74 -8.19
N VAL A 36 -23.27 6.70 -7.46
CA VAL A 36 -24.16 5.62 -7.06
C VAL A 36 -24.85 5.91 -5.74
N THR A 37 -24.09 6.41 -4.74
CA THR A 37 -24.62 6.65 -3.38
C THR A 37 -25.11 8.08 -3.18
N GLY A 38 -24.66 9.03 -4.00
CA GLY A 38 -24.90 10.47 -3.84
C GLY A 38 -24.16 11.09 -2.65
N GLU A 39 -23.35 10.34 -1.95
CA GLU A 39 -22.57 10.81 -0.81
C GLU A 39 -21.38 11.67 -1.24
N SER A 40 -20.96 12.56 -0.37
CA SER A 40 -19.79 13.40 -0.60
C SER A 40 -18.50 12.58 -0.56
N VAL A 41 -17.58 12.80 -1.51
CA VAL A 41 -16.29 12.11 -1.57
C VAL A 41 -15.18 13.02 -1.05
N PRO A 42 -14.60 12.73 0.14
CA PRO A 42 -13.50 13.50 0.69
C PRO A 42 -12.15 13.12 0.08
N ALA A 43 -11.15 14.00 0.24
CA ALA A 43 -9.77 13.78 -0.19
C ALA A 43 -9.60 13.47 -1.69
N VAL A 44 -10.51 13.96 -2.54
CA VAL A 44 -10.36 13.87 -4.00
C VAL A 44 -9.35 14.91 -4.46
N SER A 45 -8.39 14.51 -5.25
CA SER A 45 -7.42 15.42 -5.87
C SER A 45 -8.03 16.11 -7.07
N VAL A 46 -8.01 17.45 -7.06
CA VAL A 46 -8.45 18.32 -8.15
C VAL A 46 -7.25 19.14 -8.62
N THR A 47 -6.74 18.86 -9.80
CA THR A 47 -5.52 19.50 -10.34
C THR A 47 -5.79 20.13 -11.70
N VAL A 48 -5.08 21.21 -12.02
CA VAL A 48 -5.14 21.83 -13.37
C VAL A 48 -4.19 21.12 -14.30
N LYS A 49 -4.67 20.64 -15.43
CA LYS A 49 -3.90 19.90 -16.43
C LYS A 49 -2.74 20.75 -16.95
N GLY A 50 -1.52 20.21 -16.85
CA GLY A 50 -0.30 20.87 -17.35
C GLY A 50 0.30 21.91 -16.41
N THR A 51 -0.22 22.06 -15.19
CA THR A 51 0.34 22.94 -14.16
C THR A 51 0.60 22.16 -12.87
N GLY A 52 1.24 22.81 -11.88
CA GLY A 52 1.38 22.26 -10.52
C GLY A 52 0.25 22.70 -9.57
N GLU A 53 -0.78 23.37 -10.07
CA GLU A 53 -1.88 23.89 -9.27
C GLU A 53 -2.90 22.80 -8.95
N GLY A 54 -3.30 22.68 -7.69
CA GLY A 54 -4.27 21.68 -7.27
C GLY A 54 -4.74 21.88 -5.83
N THR A 55 -5.81 21.20 -5.49
CA THR A 55 -6.41 21.16 -4.15
C THR A 55 -7.02 19.80 -3.89
N TYR A 56 -7.50 19.58 -2.65
CA TYR A 56 -8.24 18.39 -2.26
C TYR A 56 -9.63 18.76 -1.75
N THR A 57 -10.58 17.84 -1.87
CA THR A 57 -11.90 18.00 -1.26
C THR A 57 -11.84 17.83 0.25
N ASP A 58 -12.67 18.59 0.96
CA ASP A 58 -12.90 18.48 2.40
C ASP A 58 -13.83 17.28 2.75
N GLU A 59 -14.17 17.14 4.03
CA GLU A 59 -15.07 16.07 4.52
C GLU A 59 -16.48 16.12 3.89
N LYS A 60 -16.89 17.28 3.37
CA LYS A 60 -18.17 17.49 2.69
C LYS A 60 -18.04 17.38 1.16
N GLY A 61 -16.91 16.90 0.66
CA GLY A 61 -16.64 16.81 -0.76
C GLY A 61 -16.45 18.15 -1.46
N GLN A 62 -16.33 19.28 -0.73
CA GLN A 62 -16.18 20.60 -1.30
C GLN A 62 -14.71 20.90 -1.57
N PHE A 63 -14.44 21.61 -2.68
CA PHE A 63 -13.10 22.10 -2.99
C PHE A 63 -13.11 23.58 -3.32
N SER A 64 -11.98 24.21 -3.07
CA SER A 64 -11.66 25.59 -3.45
C SER A 64 -10.28 25.61 -4.06
N LEU A 65 -10.19 25.97 -5.34
CA LEU A 65 -8.94 25.97 -6.11
C LEU A 65 -8.64 27.40 -6.58
N ASP A 66 -7.55 27.95 -6.09
CA ASP A 66 -7.05 29.26 -6.51
C ASP A 66 -6.23 29.10 -7.80
N MET A 67 -6.69 29.75 -8.86
CA MET A 67 -6.06 29.65 -10.17
C MET A 67 -5.19 30.88 -10.46
N LYS A 68 -3.95 30.65 -10.82
CA LYS A 68 -3.03 31.68 -11.34
C LYS A 68 -3.08 31.77 -12.85
N GLY A 69 -3.65 30.75 -13.50
CA GLY A 69 -3.76 30.64 -14.95
C GLY A 69 -4.97 31.36 -15.55
N SER A 70 -5.05 31.34 -16.90
CA SER A 70 -6.20 31.81 -17.67
C SER A 70 -7.22 30.71 -17.89
N LEU A 71 -8.51 31.05 -17.94
CA LEU A 71 -9.58 30.17 -18.40
C LEU A 71 -9.75 30.26 -19.92
N PRO A 72 -10.18 29.18 -20.60
CA PRO A 72 -10.63 27.90 -20.03
C PRO A 72 -9.48 27.02 -19.58
N ALA A 73 -9.69 26.24 -18.50
CA ALA A 73 -8.72 25.31 -17.94
C ALA A 73 -9.34 23.93 -17.79
N THR A 74 -8.55 22.89 -18.07
CA THR A 74 -8.99 21.50 -17.87
C THR A 74 -8.58 21.04 -16.47
N LEU A 75 -9.56 20.68 -15.68
CA LEU A 75 -9.36 20.08 -14.35
C LEU A 75 -9.25 18.56 -14.49
N ILE A 76 -8.31 17.97 -13.78
CA ILE A 76 -8.16 16.54 -13.61
C ILE A 76 -8.64 16.19 -12.21
N ILE A 77 -9.64 15.34 -12.13
CA ILE A 77 -10.27 14.92 -10.88
C ILE A 77 -9.96 13.43 -10.70
N SER A 78 -9.32 13.07 -9.59
CA SER A 78 -8.91 11.70 -9.34
C SER A 78 -8.98 11.35 -7.86
N SER A 79 -9.45 10.14 -7.57
CA SER A 79 -9.47 9.54 -6.24
C SER A 79 -9.30 8.03 -6.34
N ILE A 80 -8.78 7.42 -5.26
CA ILE A 80 -8.66 5.96 -5.20
C ILE A 80 -10.06 5.34 -5.17
N GLY A 81 -10.29 4.34 -6.02
CA GLY A 81 -11.60 3.68 -6.13
C GLY A 81 -12.58 4.37 -7.08
N TYR A 82 -12.17 5.42 -7.77
CA TYR A 82 -13.00 6.15 -8.73
C TYR A 82 -12.32 6.27 -10.09
N GLN A 83 -13.13 6.40 -11.12
CA GLN A 83 -12.65 6.66 -12.47
C GLN A 83 -12.14 8.11 -12.56
N LYS A 84 -10.93 8.27 -13.10
CA LYS A 84 -10.35 9.59 -13.36
C LYS A 84 -11.21 10.33 -14.37
N GLN A 85 -11.55 11.59 -14.07
CA GLN A 85 -12.36 12.44 -14.95
C GLN A 85 -11.60 13.71 -15.32
N GLU A 86 -11.86 14.22 -16.52
CA GLU A 86 -11.37 15.51 -16.98
C GLU A 86 -12.57 16.43 -17.28
N LEU A 87 -12.55 17.62 -16.70
CA LEU A 87 -13.61 18.62 -16.85
C LEU A 87 -13.01 19.96 -17.26
N THR A 88 -13.58 20.60 -18.28
CA THR A 88 -13.15 21.93 -18.69
C THR A 88 -13.98 23.02 -17.97
N ALA A 89 -13.31 23.83 -17.14
CA ALA A 89 -13.88 25.00 -16.50
C ALA A 89 -13.74 26.22 -17.40
N SER A 90 -14.85 26.82 -17.79
CA SER A 90 -14.86 27.95 -18.73
C SER A 90 -14.88 29.32 -18.03
N ASN A 91 -15.38 29.40 -16.80
CA ASN A 91 -15.39 30.65 -16.00
C ASN A 91 -15.32 30.33 -14.49
N VAL A 92 -14.95 31.33 -13.67
CA VAL A 92 -14.79 31.22 -12.21
C VAL A 92 -16.12 31.32 -11.43
N PHE A 93 -17.19 31.77 -12.05
CA PHE A 93 -18.47 32.00 -11.37
C PHE A 93 -19.37 30.77 -11.35
N THR A 94 -18.97 29.71 -12.04
CA THR A 94 -19.75 28.45 -12.09
C THR A 94 -19.36 27.56 -10.95
N PHE A 95 -20.32 27.22 -10.08
CA PHE A 95 -20.12 26.18 -9.08
C PHE A 95 -20.08 24.81 -9.76
N ILE A 96 -18.96 24.13 -9.62
CA ILE A 96 -18.67 22.87 -10.31
C ILE A 96 -19.25 21.71 -9.48
N LYS A 97 -20.17 20.95 -10.08
CA LYS A 97 -20.66 19.70 -9.50
C LYS A 97 -20.13 18.54 -10.32
N VAL A 98 -19.47 17.59 -9.66
CA VAL A 98 -18.92 16.41 -10.31
C VAL A 98 -19.42 15.17 -9.58
N SER A 99 -19.99 14.25 -10.33
CA SER A 99 -20.32 12.90 -9.83
C SER A 99 -19.21 11.95 -10.29
N MET A 100 -18.51 11.37 -9.35
CA MET A 100 -17.44 10.40 -9.65
C MET A 100 -18.04 9.00 -9.77
N VAL A 101 -17.71 8.34 -10.88
CA VAL A 101 -18.10 6.95 -11.11
C VAL A 101 -17.19 6.05 -10.30
N PRO A 102 -17.74 5.24 -9.36
CA PRO A 102 -16.95 4.24 -8.68
C PRO A 102 -16.33 3.27 -9.70
N GLN A 103 -15.03 3.13 -9.66
CA GLN A 103 -14.35 2.14 -10.46
C GLN A 103 -14.20 0.86 -9.63
N SER A 104 -15.13 -0.07 -9.84
CA SER A 104 -15.00 -1.41 -9.30
C SER A 104 -13.81 -2.08 -9.99
N THR A 105 -12.68 -2.11 -9.33
CA THR A 105 -11.47 -2.81 -9.79
C THR A 105 -11.57 -4.34 -9.64
N LEU A 106 -12.70 -4.84 -9.17
CA LEU A 106 -12.95 -6.27 -8.95
C LEU A 106 -12.80 -7.14 -10.22
N GLY A 107 -12.90 -6.56 -11.41
CA GLY A 107 -12.75 -7.29 -12.68
C GLY A 107 -11.38 -7.18 -13.35
N GLN A 108 -10.47 -6.34 -12.86
CA GLN A 108 -9.16 -6.09 -13.45
C GLN A 108 -7.98 -6.45 -12.55
N GLU A 109 -8.22 -7.24 -11.52
CA GLU A 109 -7.15 -7.69 -10.65
C GLU A 109 -6.23 -8.62 -11.45
N VAL A 110 -4.98 -8.15 -11.64
CA VAL A 110 -3.97 -8.85 -12.41
C VAL A 110 -3.18 -9.74 -11.47
N VAL A 111 -3.05 -11.00 -11.81
CA VAL A 111 -2.22 -12.00 -11.13
C VAL A 111 -1.13 -12.50 -12.06
N VAL A 112 -0.01 -12.90 -11.50
CA VAL A 112 1.17 -13.38 -12.24
C VAL A 112 1.38 -14.87 -12.01
N SER A 113 0.87 -15.39 -10.92
CA SER A 113 1.19 -16.75 -10.44
C SER A 113 0.69 -17.89 -11.34
N ALA A 114 -0.44 -17.71 -12.03
CA ALA A 114 -1.03 -18.79 -12.83
C ALA A 114 -0.23 -19.17 -14.07
N THR A 115 0.37 -18.18 -14.73
CA THR A 115 1.00 -18.35 -16.05
C THR A 115 2.39 -17.75 -16.13
N ARG A 116 2.92 -17.20 -15.03
CA ARG A 116 4.14 -16.36 -14.97
C ARG A 116 4.09 -15.10 -15.85
N THR A 117 2.95 -14.80 -16.42
CA THR A 117 2.69 -13.57 -17.16
C THR A 117 1.47 -12.89 -16.55
N PRO A 118 1.43 -11.54 -16.54
CA PRO A 118 0.28 -10.81 -16.03
C PRO A 118 -1.01 -11.21 -16.77
N SER A 119 -1.99 -11.70 -16.02
CA SER A 119 -3.30 -12.07 -16.55
C SER A 119 -4.39 -11.65 -15.56
N SER A 120 -5.63 -11.48 -16.05
CA SER A 120 -6.75 -11.21 -15.15
C SER A 120 -7.07 -12.46 -14.32
N ILE A 121 -7.38 -12.26 -13.04
CA ILE A 121 -7.80 -13.36 -12.15
C ILE A 121 -9.03 -14.09 -12.70
N MET A 122 -9.92 -13.38 -13.37
CA MET A 122 -11.14 -13.93 -13.98
C MET A 122 -10.87 -14.85 -15.17
N THR A 123 -9.74 -14.67 -15.85
CA THR A 123 -9.34 -15.49 -17.01
C THR A 123 -8.30 -16.56 -16.66
N SER A 124 -7.93 -16.62 -15.37
CA SER A 124 -6.96 -17.62 -14.91
C SER A 124 -7.52 -19.03 -15.02
N PRO A 125 -6.75 -20.00 -15.55
CA PRO A 125 -7.19 -21.40 -15.65
C PRO A 125 -7.19 -22.12 -14.30
N VAL A 126 -6.65 -21.50 -13.26
CA VAL A 126 -6.55 -22.06 -11.90
C VAL A 126 -7.08 -21.06 -10.89
N THR A 127 -7.61 -21.57 -9.78
CA THR A 127 -8.03 -20.73 -8.66
C THR A 127 -6.80 -20.09 -8.02
N ILE A 128 -6.83 -18.77 -7.83
CA ILE A 128 -5.80 -18.01 -7.17
C ILE A 128 -6.45 -17.24 -6.03
N GLU A 129 -5.89 -17.37 -4.84
CA GLU A 129 -6.21 -16.50 -3.71
C GLU A 129 -5.17 -15.38 -3.67
N ARG A 130 -5.61 -14.14 -3.47
CA ARG A 130 -4.73 -12.97 -3.50
C ARG A 130 -4.97 -12.04 -2.32
N ILE A 131 -3.87 -11.51 -1.81
CA ILE A 131 -3.84 -10.42 -0.83
C ILE A 131 -3.17 -9.22 -1.51
N SER A 132 -3.85 -8.10 -1.54
CA SER A 132 -3.33 -6.87 -2.14
C SER A 132 -2.51 -6.05 -1.13
N ALA A 133 -1.73 -5.06 -1.64
CA ALA A 133 -1.04 -4.11 -0.78
C ALA A 133 -2.01 -3.27 0.09
N ALA A 134 -3.25 -3.07 -0.36
CA ALA A 134 -4.28 -2.39 0.42
C ALA A 134 -4.74 -3.25 1.60
N ASP A 135 -4.95 -4.55 1.38
CA ASP A 135 -5.33 -5.48 2.45
C ASP A 135 -4.24 -5.56 3.52
N ILE A 136 -2.96 -5.62 3.10
CA ILE A 136 -1.82 -5.64 4.02
C ILE A 136 -1.79 -4.37 4.86
N ARG A 137 -1.95 -3.21 4.23
CA ARG A 137 -1.92 -1.91 4.92
C ARG A 137 -3.07 -1.72 5.90
N ASN A 138 -4.25 -2.24 5.58
CA ASN A 138 -5.44 -2.13 6.40
C ASN A 138 -5.57 -3.25 7.44
N SER A 139 -4.62 -4.19 7.45
CA SER A 139 -4.62 -5.30 8.38
C SER A 139 -4.06 -4.90 9.73
N THR A 140 -4.63 -5.47 10.78
CA THR A 140 -4.12 -5.40 12.16
C THR A 140 -3.11 -6.52 12.47
N ALA A 141 -2.75 -7.36 11.48
CA ALA A 141 -1.78 -8.43 11.66
C ALA A 141 -0.39 -7.87 11.98
N VAL A 142 0.34 -8.55 12.86
CA VAL A 142 1.69 -8.15 13.24
C VAL A 142 2.62 -8.24 12.02
N SER A 143 2.53 -9.33 11.27
CA SER A 143 3.27 -9.52 10.02
C SER A 143 2.31 -9.62 8.82
N TYR A 144 2.77 -9.15 7.65
CA TYR A 144 2.05 -9.40 6.40
C TYR A 144 1.90 -10.90 6.11
N TYR A 145 2.82 -11.69 6.64
CA TYR A 145 2.84 -13.14 6.45
C TYR A 145 1.71 -13.84 7.22
N ASP A 146 1.30 -13.30 8.37
CA ASP A 146 0.17 -13.81 9.14
C ASP A 146 -1.15 -13.73 8.36
N MET A 147 -1.22 -12.82 7.39
CA MET A 147 -2.39 -12.71 6.53
C MET A 147 -2.54 -13.89 5.59
N VAL A 148 -1.46 -14.60 5.28
CA VAL A 148 -1.50 -15.82 4.45
C VAL A 148 -2.38 -16.88 5.11
N GLY A 149 -2.37 -16.96 6.44
CA GLY A 149 -3.26 -17.84 7.20
C GLY A 149 -4.76 -17.51 7.10
N LYS A 150 -5.13 -16.33 6.58
CA LYS A 150 -6.53 -15.96 6.33
C LYS A 150 -7.04 -16.43 4.97
N LEU A 151 -6.14 -16.91 4.10
CA LEU A 151 -6.52 -17.46 2.80
C LEU A 151 -7.21 -18.81 2.97
N LYS A 152 -8.10 -19.13 2.04
CA LYS A 152 -8.88 -20.37 2.12
C LYS A 152 -8.01 -21.60 1.99
N GLY A 153 -8.18 -22.53 2.92
CA GLY A 153 -7.45 -23.81 2.94
C GLY A 153 -5.96 -23.70 3.27
N VAL A 154 -5.56 -22.61 3.91
CA VAL A 154 -4.23 -22.41 4.47
C VAL A 154 -4.26 -22.61 5.97
N ASP A 155 -3.35 -23.41 6.45
CA ASP A 155 -3.05 -23.61 7.86
C ASP A 155 -1.67 -23.00 8.16
N MET A 156 -1.49 -22.34 9.29
CA MET A 156 -0.22 -21.77 9.72
C MET A 156 0.34 -22.56 10.90
N VAL A 157 1.58 -22.98 10.76
CA VAL A 157 2.34 -23.54 11.88
C VAL A 157 3.29 -22.46 12.40
N THR A 158 3.00 -21.92 13.57
CA THR A 158 3.77 -20.85 14.20
C THR A 158 4.80 -21.48 15.15
N SER A 159 6.05 -21.37 14.82
CA SER A 159 7.18 -21.89 15.62
C SER A 159 7.81 -20.80 16.50
N SER A 160 7.71 -19.53 16.10
CA SER A 160 8.13 -18.36 16.87
C SER A 160 7.29 -17.15 16.45
N LEU A 161 7.46 -16.03 17.11
CA LEU A 161 6.77 -14.77 16.75
C LEU A 161 7.05 -14.32 15.31
N THR A 162 8.28 -14.56 14.84
CA THR A 162 8.69 -14.21 13.47
C THR A 162 8.70 -15.38 12.52
N PHE A 163 8.60 -16.62 13.01
CA PHE A 163 8.69 -17.80 12.16
C PHE A 163 7.39 -18.59 12.15
N SER A 164 6.66 -18.42 11.07
CA SER A 164 5.45 -19.15 10.75
C SER A 164 5.58 -19.80 9.37
N THR A 165 5.15 -21.04 9.23
CA THR A 165 5.18 -21.79 7.99
C THR A 165 3.77 -22.04 7.50
N PRO A 166 3.38 -21.58 6.31
CA PRO A 166 2.10 -21.89 5.73
C PRO A 166 2.07 -23.30 5.18
N SER A 167 0.92 -23.90 5.25
CA SER A 167 0.63 -25.21 4.70
C SER A 167 -0.74 -25.20 4.05
N THR A 168 -0.93 -26.02 3.04
CA THR A 168 -2.23 -26.16 2.39
C THR A 168 -2.69 -27.60 2.44
N ARG A 169 -4.02 -27.80 2.39
CA ARG A 169 -4.65 -29.13 2.31
C ARG A 169 -4.34 -30.04 3.49
N GLY A 170 -4.11 -29.49 4.68
CA GLY A 170 -3.91 -30.26 5.92
C GLY A 170 -2.56 -30.94 6.06
N PHE A 171 -1.58 -30.65 5.20
CA PHE A 171 -0.23 -31.22 5.31
C PHE A 171 0.66 -30.36 6.21
N ASN A 172 0.25 -30.19 7.45
CA ASN A 172 0.92 -29.29 8.39
C ASN A 172 2.24 -29.85 8.90
N SER A 173 3.30 -29.05 8.81
CA SER A 173 4.58 -29.32 9.45
C SER A 173 5.36 -28.00 9.61
N SER A 174 6.23 -27.93 10.61
CA SER A 174 7.11 -26.78 10.86
C SER A 174 8.16 -26.56 9.75
N GLY A 175 8.46 -27.58 8.96
CA GLY A 175 9.33 -27.51 7.79
C GLY A 175 8.58 -28.04 6.57
N ASN A 176 7.64 -27.24 6.02
CA ASN A 176 6.83 -27.68 4.89
C ASN A 176 7.65 -27.68 3.59
N LEU A 177 7.99 -28.87 3.10
CA LEU A 177 8.73 -29.09 1.85
C LEU A 177 7.85 -29.14 0.60
N ARG A 178 6.52 -28.96 0.75
CA ARG A 178 5.55 -29.19 -0.32
C ARG A 178 4.87 -27.92 -0.82
N LEU A 179 5.19 -26.79 -0.22
CA LEU A 179 4.72 -25.46 -0.62
C LEU A 179 5.92 -24.60 -0.97
N ASN A 180 6.04 -24.20 -2.22
CA ASN A 180 7.09 -23.29 -2.65
C ASN A 180 6.76 -21.87 -2.23
N GLN A 181 7.74 -21.14 -1.73
CA GLN A 181 7.65 -19.70 -1.48
C GLN A 181 8.58 -18.97 -2.45
N ILE A 182 8.01 -18.08 -3.24
CA ILE A 182 8.71 -17.37 -4.30
C ILE A 182 8.56 -15.87 -4.08
N VAL A 183 9.67 -15.16 -4.08
CA VAL A 183 9.70 -13.69 -3.93
C VAL A 183 10.31 -13.10 -5.19
N ASP A 184 9.56 -12.27 -5.92
CA ASP A 184 9.98 -11.66 -7.20
C ASP A 184 10.57 -12.68 -8.20
N GLY A 185 10.01 -13.89 -8.23
CA GLY A 185 10.46 -14.97 -9.12
C GLY A 185 11.64 -15.79 -8.60
N MET A 186 12.21 -15.44 -7.44
CA MET A 186 13.28 -16.20 -6.79
C MET A 186 12.71 -17.12 -5.72
N ASP A 187 13.30 -18.31 -5.63
CA ASP A 187 12.95 -19.27 -4.59
C ASP A 187 13.42 -18.76 -3.22
N ASN A 188 12.49 -18.66 -2.27
CA ASN A 188 12.74 -18.19 -0.91
C ASN A 188 12.68 -19.34 0.09
N GLN A 189 13.34 -20.44 -0.23
CA GLN A 189 13.48 -21.60 0.64
C GLN A 189 14.89 -21.67 1.25
N ALA A 190 14.98 -22.32 2.40
CA ALA A 190 16.26 -22.54 3.06
C ALA A 190 17.16 -23.42 2.19
N PRO A 191 18.36 -22.97 1.79
CA PRO A 191 19.26 -23.76 0.96
C PRO A 191 19.60 -25.11 1.59
N GLY A 192 19.44 -26.20 0.82
CA GLY A 192 19.72 -27.56 1.27
C GLY A 192 18.64 -28.18 2.17
N LEU A 193 17.81 -27.41 2.81
CA LEU A 193 16.71 -27.85 3.67
C LEU A 193 15.35 -27.78 2.97
N ASN A 194 15.24 -26.97 1.94
CA ASN A 194 14.09 -26.82 1.04
C ASN A 194 12.74 -26.54 1.74
N PHE A 195 12.72 -25.91 2.90
CA PHE A 195 11.49 -25.42 3.51
C PHE A 195 11.39 -23.91 3.41
N SER A 196 10.17 -23.41 3.39
CA SER A 196 9.86 -22.00 3.36
C SER A 196 10.38 -21.29 4.62
N VAL A 197 11.16 -20.22 4.43
CA VAL A 197 11.75 -19.45 5.55
C VAL A 197 10.82 -18.38 6.12
N GLY A 198 9.57 -18.36 5.68
CA GLY A 198 8.57 -17.42 6.17
C GLY A 198 8.90 -15.98 5.84
N SER A 199 8.71 -15.09 6.82
CA SER A 199 9.01 -13.67 6.73
C SER A 199 10.40 -13.29 7.26
N ILE A 200 11.19 -14.24 7.72
CA ILE A 200 12.53 -13.95 8.30
C ILE A 200 13.49 -13.43 7.23
N ILE A 201 13.42 -14.00 6.03
CA ILE A 201 14.25 -13.60 4.88
C ILE A 201 13.31 -13.22 3.76
N GLY A 202 13.54 -12.05 3.17
CA GLY A 202 12.74 -11.56 2.06
C GLY A 202 12.53 -10.06 2.12
N ILE A 203 11.38 -9.62 1.65
CA ILE A 203 10.99 -8.21 1.62
C ILE A 203 10.16 -7.86 2.84
N SER A 204 10.28 -6.62 3.31
CA SER A 204 9.40 -6.10 4.37
C SER A 204 7.97 -5.94 3.87
N GLY A 205 6.98 -6.02 4.76
CA GLY A 205 5.57 -5.79 4.42
C GLY A 205 5.32 -4.45 3.73
N LEU A 206 6.18 -3.46 3.99
CA LEU A 206 6.13 -2.14 3.37
C LEU A 206 6.40 -2.20 1.85
N ASP A 207 7.20 -3.16 1.39
CA ASP A 207 7.54 -3.34 -0.04
C ASP A 207 6.69 -4.40 -0.75
N VAL A 208 5.79 -5.09 -0.06
CA VAL A 208 4.88 -6.07 -0.68
C VAL A 208 3.83 -5.36 -1.51
N ALA A 209 3.69 -5.75 -2.78
CA ALA A 209 2.63 -5.30 -3.69
C ALA A 209 1.45 -6.27 -3.69
N SER A 210 1.72 -7.57 -3.74
CA SER A 210 0.70 -8.62 -3.66
C SER A 210 1.30 -9.93 -3.16
N ILE A 211 0.44 -10.74 -2.56
CA ILE A 211 0.72 -12.13 -2.23
C ILE A 211 -0.32 -12.97 -2.97
N GLU A 212 0.12 -13.95 -3.73
CA GLU A 212 -0.72 -14.82 -4.52
C GLU A 212 -0.46 -16.27 -4.12
N LEU A 213 -1.53 -16.98 -3.78
CA LEU A 213 -1.48 -18.40 -3.47
C LEU A 213 -2.10 -19.19 -4.60
N LEU A 214 -1.33 -20.11 -5.18
CA LEU A 214 -1.82 -21.16 -6.04
C LEU A 214 -1.98 -22.45 -5.22
N PRO A 215 -3.18 -22.81 -4.81
CA PRO A 215 -3.40 -24.06 -4.11
C PRO A 215 -3.34 -25.24 -5.09
N GLY A 216 -2.60 -26.28 -4.74
CA GLY A 216 -2.51 -27.49 -5.52
C GLY A 216 -1.19 -27.68 -6.25
N ALA A 217 -1.14 -28.64 -7.15
CA ALA A 217 0.10 -28.99 -7.85
C ALA A 217 0.52 -27.86 -8.80
N SER A 218 1.60 -27.18 -8.45
CA SER A 218 2.19 -26.09 -9.23
C SER A 218 3.64 -26.39 -9.67
N SER A 219 4.07 -27.63 -9.52
CA SER A 219 5.45 -28.05 -9.78
C SER A 219 5.92 -27.80 -11.21
N ALA A 220 5.01 -27.84 -12.19
CA ALA A 220 5.33 -27.56 -13.58
C ALA A 220 5.82 -26.12 -13.80
N LEU A 221 5.33 -25.18 -12.99
CA LEU A 221 5.66 -23.75 -13.09
C LEU A 221 6.74 -23.33 -12.09
N TYR A 222 6.74 -23.92 -10.90
CA TYR A 222 7.49 -23.43 -9.75
C TYR A 222 8.45 -24.47 -9.14
N GLY A 223 8.66 -25.59 -9.82
CA GLY A 223 9.63 -26.60 -9.42
C GLY A 223 9.09 -27.65 -8.44
N PRO A 224 9.92 -28.63 -8.04
CA PRO A 224 9.49 -29.86 -7.40
C PRO A 224 8.85 -29.70 -6.02
N GLY A 225 9.15 -28.63 -5.29
CA GLY A 225 8.53 -28.32 -4.00
C GLY A 225 7.06 -27.90 -4.08
N GLY A 226 6.55 -27.52 -5.26
CA GLY A 226 5.17 -27.04 -5.45
C GLY A 226 4.12 -28.15 -5.54
N MET A 227 4.18 -29.17 -4.69
CA MET A 227 3.22 -30.27 -4.69
C MET A 227 1.85 -29.89 -4.12
N ASN A 228 1.85 -29.08 -3.09
CA ASN A 228 0.62 -28.58 -2.43
C ASN A 228 0.25 -27.16 -2.83
N GLY A 229 1.15 -26.46 -3.51
CA GLY A 229 0.94 -25.10 -3.99
C GLY A 229 2.21 -24.28 -4.08
N ALA A 230 2.02 -23.04 -4.52
CA ALA A 230 3.06 -22.02 -4.51
C ALA A 230 2.53 -20.72 -3.92
N LEU A 231 3.30 -20.12 -3.04
CA LEU A 231 3.08 -18.78 -2.50
C LEU A 231 4.01 -17.83 -3.24
N VAL A 232 3.42 -16.94 -4.03
CA VAL A 232 4.16 -15.96 -4.83
C VAL A 232 3.98 -14.58 -4.22
N ILE A 233 5.07 -13.97 -3.82
CA ILE A 233 5.13 -12.64 -3.21
C ILE A 233 5.77 -11.70 -4.21
N ASN A 234 5.03 -10.69 -4.62
CA ASN A 234 5.50 -9.67 -5.56
C ASN A 234 5.79 -8.38 -4.81
N SER A 235 6.93 -7.78 -5.06
CA SER A 235 7.32 -6.52 -4.48
C SER A 235 6.82 -5.31 -5.28
N LYS A 236 6.79 -4.15 -4.64
CA LYS A 236 6.41 -2.89 -5.29
C LYS A 236 7.43 -2.46 -6.34
N ASP A 237 6.94 -2.23 -7.55
CA ASP A 237 7.73 -1.77 -8.70
C ASP A 237 8.28 -0.35 -8.42
N PRO A 238 9.61 -0.13 -8.47
CA PRO A 238 10.21 1.18 -8.22
C PRO A 238 9.89 2.24 -9.29
N PHE A 239 9.44 1.84 -10.47
CA PHE A 239 8.97 2.78 -11.49
C PHE A 239 7.63 3.41 -11.13
N LYS A 240 6.74 2.64 -10.48
CA LYS A 240 5.39 3.06 -10.10
C LYS A 240 5.32 3.62 -8.69
N TYR A 241 5.98 2.96 -7.74
CA TYR A 241 5.93 3.29 -6.31
C TYR A 241 7.23 3.98 -5.89
N GLN A 242 7.35 5.27 -6.17
CA GLN A 242 8.51 6.08 -5.84
C GLN A 242 8.35 6.77 -4.48
N GLY A 243 9.45 7.25 -3.93
CA GLY A 243 9.48 8.01 -2.68
C GLY A 243 10.01 7.22 -1.49
N PHE A 244 10.01 7.87 -0.34
CA PHE A 244 10.39 7.29 0.94
C PHE A 244 9.14 6.87 1.71
N SER A 245 9.17 5.68 2.30
CA SER A 245 8.14 5.15 3.18
C SER A 245 8.78 4.55 4.41
N PHE A 246 8.14 4.72 5.56
CA PHE A 246 8.58 4.19 6.83
C PHE A 246 7.39 3.61 7.58
N ASP A 247 7.56 2.47 8.21
CA ASP A 247 6.58 1.82 9.07
C ASP A 247 7.25 1.45 10.39
N MET A 248 6.56 1.71 11.49
CA MET A 248 7.07 1.46 12.83
C MET A 248 5.99 0.79 13.67
N LYS A 249 6.22 -0.47 14.00
CA LYS A 249 5.39 -1.22 14.91
C LYS A 249 6.15 -1.42 16.22
N THR A 250 5.51 -1.08 17.32
CA THR A 250 6.04 -1.30 18.67
C THR A 250 4.97 -1.93 19.53
N GLY A 251 5.38 -2.81 20.41
CA GLY A 251 4.46 -3.50 21.30
C GLY A 251 5.14 -4.08 22.52
N ILE A 252 4.37 -4.75 23.32
CA ILE A 252 4.85 -5.48 24.50
C ILE A 252 4.36 -6.91 24.36
N MET A 253 5.30 -7.86 24.39
CA MET A 253 4.99 -9.27 24.56
C MET A 253 4.80 -9.52 26.05
N ASN A 254 3.56 -9.79 26.43
CA ASN A 254 3.21 -10.13 27.79
C ASN A 254 2.43 -11.45 27.81
N ILE A 255 3.16 -12.53 27.98
CA ILE A 255 2.57 -13.84 28.27
C ILE A 255 2.65 -14.02 29.76
N SER A 256 1.50 -14.17 30.39
CA SER A 256 1.39 -14.41 31.83
C SER A 256 1.97 -15.77 32.16
N ASN A 257 3.27 -15.81 32.35
CA ASN A 257 4.03 -16.99 32.75
C ASN A 257 5.10 -16.57 33.76
N ASP A 258 5.25 -17.34 34.84
CA ASP A 258 6.23 -17.10 35.89
C ASP A 258 7.68 -17.13 35.41
N ASP A 259 7.92 -17.81 34.27
CA ASP A 259 9.26 -18.02 33.72
C ASP A 259 9.75 -16.85 32.87
N ARG A 260 8.89 -15.86 32.53
CA ARG A 260 9.29 -14.75 31.68
C ARG A 260 8.60 -13.42 31.99
N LEU A 261 9.43 -12.40 32.16
CA LEU A 261 8.98 -11.02 32.28
C LEU A 261 8.52 -10.46 30.92
N PRO A 262 7.57 -9.51 30.91
CA PRO A 262 7.18 -8.80 29.71
C PRO A 262 8.38 -8.23 28.96
N SER A 263 8.38 -8.33 27.63
CA SER A 263 9.47 -7.85 26.78
C SER A 263 8.95 -6.95 25.67
N ALA A 264 9.76 -5.96 25.28
CA ALA A 264 9.44 -5.08 24.18
C ALA A 264 9.53 -5.81 22.84
N TYR A 265 8.65 -5.43 21.94
CA TYR A 265 8.61 -5.84 20.53
C TYR A 265 8.83 -4.61 19.64
N TYR A 266 9.72 -4.73 18.67
CA TYR A 266 9.98 -3.71 17.67
C TYR A 266 10.02 -4.35 16.29
N ASP A 267 9.28 -3.78 15.33
CA ASP A 267 9.39 -4.09 13.90
C ASP A 267 9.35 -2.76 13.13
N TRP A 268 10.52 -2.31 12.71
CA TRP A 268 10.70 -1.06 11.99
C TRP A 268 11.18 -1.36 10.59
N SER A 269 10.50 -0.80 9.63
CA SER A 269 10.85 -0.99 8.24
C SER A 269 10.89 0.35 7.49
N MET A 270 11.81 0.44 6.53
CA MET A 270 11.91 1.57 5.62
C MET A 270 12.05 1.10 4.19
N ARG A 271 11.54 1.90 3.28
CA ARG A 271 11.65 1.71 1.86
C ARG A 271 11.91 3.05 1.17
N TRP A 272 12.90 3.10 0.32
CA TRP A 272 13.15 4.22 -0.56
C TRP A 272 13.30 3.74 -1.99
N ALA A 273 12.54 4.34 -2.91
CA ALA A 273 12.58 4.00 -4.31
C ALA A 273 12.58 5.26 -5.17
N LYS A 274 13.35 5.23 -6.25
CA LYS A 274 13.46 6.34 -7.18
C LYS A 274 13.63 5.85 -8.61
N LYS A 275 12.84 6.40 -9.51
CA LYS A 275 13.07 6.31 -10.95
C LYS A 275 14.12 7.35 -11.35
N VAL A 276 15.19 6.91 -11.97
CA VAL A 276 16.28 7.77 -12.46
C VAL A 276 16.08 8.09 -13.93
N SER A 277 15.64 7.10 -14.71
CA SER A 277 15.32 7.26 -16.14
C SER A 277 14.17 6.32 -16.51
N ASP A 278 13.69 6.36 -17.74
CA ASP A 278 12.64 5.45 -18.22
C ASP A 278 13.07 3.98 -18.27
N LYS A 279 14.39 3.74 -18.22
CA LYS A 279 14.97 2.39 -18.25
C LYS A 279 15.63 1.97 -16.95
N PHE A 280 15.79 2.91 -15.98
CA PHE A 280 16.48 2.62 -14.74
C PHE A 280 15.76 3.20 -13.53
N ALA A 281 15.43 2.34 -12.61
CA ALA A 281 14.93 2.68 -11.29
C ALA A 281 15.59 1.78 -10.25
N PHE A 282 15.65 2.24 -9.00
CA PHE A 282 16.15 1.44 -7.89
C PHE A 282 15.24 1.55 -6.68
N LYS A 283 15.32 0.56 -5.81
CA LYS A 283 14.72 0.57 -4.48
C LYS A 283 15.69 0.01 -3.46
N ILE A 284 15.63 0.55 -2.26
CA ILE A 284 16.38 0.11 -1.10
C ILE A 284 15.36 -0.09 0.02
N GLY A 285 15.37 -1.27 0.63
CA GLY A 285 14.57 -1.60 1.80
C GLY A 285 15.45 -2.03 2.94
N ALA A 286 15.04 -1.72 4.17
CA ALA A 286 15.64 -2.25 5.38
C ALA A 286 14.55 -2.54 6.40
N GLN A 287 14.74 -3.58 7.20
CA GLN A 287 13.87 -3.94 8.30
C GLN A 287 14.70 -4.33 9.51
N LEU A 288 14.26 -3.89 10.68
CA LEU A 288 14.81 -4.28 11.97
C LEU A 288 13.68 -4.88 12.79
N ILE A 289 13.80 -6.15 13.13
CA ILE A 289 12.89 -6.84 14.03
C ILE A 289 13.66 -7.22 15.28
N GLN A 290 13.11 -6.89 16.43
CA GLN A 290 13.64 -7.30 17.74
C GLN A 290 12.49 -7.74 18.62
N GLU A 291 12.56 -8.99 19.05
CA GLU A 291 11.55 -9.59 19.92
C GLU A 291 12.16 -10.68 20.78
N LYS A 292 11.38 -11.10 21.78
CA LYS A 292 11.70 -12.29 22.57
C LYS A 292 10.51 -13.23 22.51
N ASP A 293 10.76 -14.45 22.11
CA ASP A 293 9.75 -15.50 22.02
C ASP A 293 9.18 -15.90 23.36
N TRP A 294 8.05 -16.59 23.31
CA TRP A 294 7.47 -17.25 24.48
C TRP A 294 8.33 -18.40 24.94
N VAL A 295 8.18 -18.81 26.18
CA VAL A 295 8.74 -20.03 26.75
C VAL A 295 7.59 -21.04 26.90
N ALA A 296 7.76 -22.26 26.42
CA ALA A 296 6.75 -23.28 26.56
C ALA A 296 6.65 -23.77 28.02
N ASN A 297 5.40 -23.91 28.51
CA ASN A 297 5.13 -24.53 29.82
C ASN A 297 5.22 -26.07 29.69
N ASN A 298 6.38 -26.55 29.38
CA ASN A 298 6.62 -27.99 29.29
C ASN A 298 7.78 -28.35 30.20
N TYR A 299 7.45 -28.91 31.35
CA TYR A 299 8.40 -29.34 32.36
C TYR A 299 8.79 -30.82 32.22
N GLN A 300 8.41 -31.47 31.10
CA GLN A 300 8.84 -32.85 30.84
C GLN A 300 10.27 -32.83 30.31
N ASP A 301 11.13 -33.53 30.97
CA ASP A 301 12.48 -33.83 30.46
C ASP A 301 12.38 -34.77 29.26
N TYR A 302 12.57 -34.20 28.05
CA TYR A 302 12.72 -35.02 26.87
C TYR A 302 14.15 -35.43 26.73
N ASP A 303 14.44 -36.62 27.19
CA ASP A 303 15.76 -37.23 26.96
C ASP A 303 15.67 -38.33 25.90
N ARG A 304 16.24 -38.07 24.74
CA ARG A 304 16.35 -39.06 23.66
C ARG A 304 17.26 -40.23 24.00
N LEU A 305 18.11 -40.11 25.01
CA LEU A 305 19.16 -41.06 25.40
C LEU A 305 18.94 -41.64 26.78
N GLY A 306 17.84 -41.37 27.45
CA GLY A 306 17.55 -41.85 28.80
C GLY A 306 18.41 -41.22 29.88
N THR A 307 19.03 -40.07 29.58
CA THR A 307 19.76 -39.25 30.55
C THR A 307 18.89 -38.08 30.93
N THR A 308 18.50 -37.91 32.17
CA THR A 308 17.77 -36.78 32.67
C THR A 308 18.60 -35.50 32.49
N GLY A 309 18.34 -34.77 31.40
CA GLY A 309 18.85 -33.43 31.24
C GLY A 309 18.12 -32.50 32.19
N LYS A 310 18.80 -31.90 33.11
CA LYS A 310 18.32 -30.73 33.86
C LYS A 310 18.72 -29.47 33.18
#